data_1e0eb386a484df211947dd8fafa2ecda
#
_entry.id   1e0eb386a484df211947dd8fafa2ecda
#
_cell.length_a   1.000
_cell.length_b   1.000
_cell.length_c   1.000
_cell.angle_alpha   90.00
_cell.angle_beta   90.00
_cell.angle_gamma   90.00
#
_symmetry.space_group_name_H-M   'P 1'
#
loop_
_entity.id
_entity.type
_entity.pdbx_description
1 polymer ?
#
loop_
_entity_poly.entity_id
_entity_poly.type
_entity_poly.pdbx_seq_one_letter_code
_entity_poly.pdbx_strand_id
1 'polypeptide(L)'
;MSSTATTDTTEGVRTHQRQGALLAAALCLPGALLIAATVAMFAALPFGIDPLWYVEPVTLSEAAALRDSGEVVRLIGLGADPNEASVVRQNFAHNEAHVLTPLEAAVSIRRAGIVDLLLENGARMDAVTWTRLICFADIVEADDVRAFLEQRRPQGASATCEGVRTPW
;
A
#
# COMPACT_ATOMS: atom_id res chain seq x y z
N MET A 1 61.76 62.60 -10.89
CA MET A 1 60.28 62.76 -11.04
C MET A 1 59.82 61.69 -11.95
N SER A 2 59.02 60.78 -11.43
CA SER A 2 58.06 59.86 -12.05
C SER A 2 58.04 58.56 -11.30
N SER A 3 57.16 58.49 -10.36
CA SER A 3 56.77 57.21 -9.77
C SER A 3 55.31 57.35 -9.36
N THR A 4 54.38 56.94 -10.20
CA THR A 4 52.98 56.69 -9.84
C THR A 4 52.20 56.14 -11.06
N ALA A 5 52.27 54.85 -11.36
CA ALA A 5 51.35 54.22 -12.29
C ALA A 5 51.43 52.68 -12.23
N THR A 6 51.33 52.04 -11.04
CA THR A 6 51.36 50.55 -10.99
C THR A 6 50.35 49.97 -10.05
N THR A 7 49.50 50.77 -9.42
CA THR A 7 48.51 50.27 -8.42
C THR A 7 47.11 50.06 -8.96
N ASP A 8 46.77 50.56 -10.12
CA ASP A 8 45.38 50.55 -10.62
C ASP A 8 44.98 49.26 -11.37
N THR A 9 45.94 48.52 -11.92
CA THR A 9 45.68 47.34 -12.74
C THR A 9 45.30 46.08 -11.91
N THR A 10 45.78 46.03 -10.66
CA THR A 10 45.58 44.86 -9.80
C THR A 10 44.20 44.85 -9.09
N GLU A 11 43.58 45.99 -8.86
CA GLU A 11 42.25 46.10 -8.27
C GLU A 11 41.15 45.71 -9.29
N GLY A 12 41.28 46.11 -10.54
CA GLY A 12 40.32 45.75 -11.61
C GLY A 12 40.26 44.24 -11.87
N VAL A 13 41.42 43.56 -11.84
CA VAL A 13 41.46 42.09 -12.04
C VAL A 13 40.81 41.34 -10.89
N ARG A 14 40.98 41.79 -9.67
CA ARG A 14 40.38 41.15 -8.47
C ARG A 14 38.83 41.31 -8.42
N THR A 15 38.30 42.44 -8.87
CA THR A 15 36.86 42.66 -8.92
C THR A 15 36.17 41.82 -10.00
N HIS A 16 36.78 41.69 -11.18
CA HIS A 16 36.26 40.81 -12.25
C HIS A 16 36.34 39.34 -11.86
N GLN A 17 37.38 38.92 -11.16
CA GLN A 17 37.52 37.54 -10.70
C GLN A 17 36.48 37.19 -9.62
N ARG A 18 36.15 38.11 -8.71
CA ARG A 18 35.09 37.93 -7.71
C ARG A 18 33.69 37.90 -8.33
N GLN A 19 33.42 38.74 -9.31
CA GLN A 19 32.14 38.75 -10.03
C GLN A 19 31.94 37.46 -10.82
N GLY A 20 32.99 36.94 -11.49
CA GLY A 20 32.92 35.64 -12.18
C GLY A 20 32.66 34.46 -11.24
N ALA A 21 33.29 34.46 -10.06
CA ALA A 21 33.08 33.43 -9.04
C ALA A 21 31.65 33.45 -8.46
N LEU A 22 31.09 34.64 -8.24
CA LEU A 22 29.70 34.79 -7.76
C LEU A 22 28.67 34.36 -8.81
N LEU A 23 28.90 34.66 -10.07
CA LEU A 23 28.02 34.20 -11.17
C LEU A 23 28.09 32.68 -11.37
N ALA A 24 29.29 32.10 -11.30
CA ALA A 24 29.49 30.66 -11.36
C ALA A 24 28.81 29.95 -10.18
N ALA A 25 28.96 30.48 -8.97
CA ALA A 25 28.27 29.93 -7.79
C ALA A 25 26.75 30.04 -7.91
N ALA A 26 26.22 31.16 -8.40
CA ALA A 26 24.77 31.36 -8.59
C ALA A 26 24.17 30.39 -9.63
N LEU A 27 24.93 30.05 -10.67
CA LEU A 27 24.50 29.08 -11.70
C LEU A 27 24.63 27.61 -11.23
N CYS A 28 25.64 27.29 -10.39
CA CYS A 28 25.86 25.91 -9.92
C CYS A 28 25.02 25.55 -8.69
N LEU A 29 24.60 26.52 -7.87
CA LEU A 29 23.81 26.29 -6.65
C LEU A 29 22.50 25.50 -6.89
N PRO A 30 21.64 25.86 -7.86
CA PRO A 30 20.42 25.13 -8.09
C PRO A 30 20.68 23.69 -8.53
N GLY A 31 21.68 23.44 -9.34
CA GLY A 31 22.08 22.09 -9.76
C GLY A 31 22.59 21.24 -8.60
N ALA A 32 23.46 21.83 -7.74
CA ALA A 32 23.98 21.14 -6.56
C ALA A 32 22.84 20.79 -5.56
N LEU A 33 21.89 21.70 -5.36
CA LEU A 33 20.71 21.45 -4.51
C LEU A 33 19.82 20.32 -5.05
N LEU A 34 19.58 20.26 -6.35
CA LEU A 34 18.82 19.19 -6.98
C LEU A 34 19.54 17.84 -6.83
N ILE A 35 20.84 17.79 -7.03
CA ILE A 35 21.62 16.56 -6.85
C ILE A 35 21.58 16.13 -5.37
N ALA A 36 21.78 17.05 -4.43
CA ALA A 36 21.71 16.75 -3.01
C ALA A 36 20.32 16.22 -2.60
N ALA A 37 19.24 16.83 -3.10
CA ALA A 37 17.88 16.39 -2.85
C ALA A 37 17.60 14.99 -3.43
N THR A 38 18.05 14.70 -4.64
CA THR A 38 17.90 13.37 -5.24
C THR A 38 18.69 12.31 -4.50
N VAL A 39 19.93 12.59 -4.12
CA VAL A 39 20.76 11.67 -3.32
C VAL A 39 20.12 11.41 -1.96
N ALA A 40 19.63 12.44 -1.28
CA ALA A 40 18.92 12.28 0.00
C ALA A 40 17.66 11.45 -0.14
N MET A 41 16.89 11.63 -1.21
CA MET A 41 15.70 10.84 -1.52
C MET A 41 16.05 9.36 -1.74
N PHE A 42 17.07 9.07 -2.55
CA PHE A 42 17.51 7.68 -2.77
C PHE A 42 18.11 7.04 -1.51
N ALA A 43 18.78 7.81 -0.66
CA ALA A 43 19.32 7.32 0.59
C ALA A 43 18.25 7.01 1.64
N ALA A 44 17.05 7.62 1.53
CA ALA A 44 15.92 7.38 2.43
C ALA A 44 15.12 6.11 2.09
N LEU A 45 15.14 5.66 0.82
CA LEU A 45 14.40 4.48 0.34
C LEU A 45 14.67 3.20 1.14
N PRO A 46 15.93 2.80 1.47
CA PRO A 46 16.20 1.59 2.21
C PRO A 46 15.70 1.63 3.67
N PHE A 47 15.37 2.81 4.19
CA PHE A 47 14.82 2.98 5.54
C PHE A 47 13.28 2.99 5.57
N GLY A 48 12.62 2.77 4.43
CA GLY A 48 11.15 2.78 4.34
C GLY A 48 10.54 4.17 4.60
N ILE A 49 11.34 5.22 4.47
CA ILE A 49 10.88 6.61 4.58
C ILE A 49 10.60 7.08 3.16
N ASP A 50 9.33 7.06 2.75
CA ASP A 50 8.88 7.66 1.51
C ASP A 50 8.60 9.15 1.74
N PRO A 51 9.52 10.06 1.40
CA PRO A 51 9.40 11.48 1.75
C PRO A 51 8.30 12.21 0.96
N LEU A 52 7.80 11.60 -0.11
CA LEU A 52 6.86 12.23 -1.03
C LEU A 52 5.44 11.64 -0.98
N TRP A 53 5.28 10.38 -0.54
CA TRP A 53 4.00 9.67 -0.56
C TRP A 53 3.88 8.82 0.69
N TYR A 54 3.09 9.25 1.66
CA TYR A 54 2.64 8.37 2.73
C TYR A 54 1.58 7.43 2.14
N VAL A 55 2.01 6.26 1.70
CA VAL A 55 1.08 5.20 1.31
C VAL A 55 0.76 4.41 2.56
N GLU A 56 -0.48 4.49 3.02
CA GLU A 56 -0.95 3.67 4.12
C GLU A 56 -0.77 2.19 3.74
N PRO A 57 -0.13 1.38 4.60
CA PRO A 57 0.12 -0.02 4.29
C PRO A 57 -1.19 -0.76 4.04
N VAL A 58 -1.16 -1.67 3.07
CA VAL A 58 -2.32 -2.50 2.71
C VAL A 58 -2.56 -3.51 3.84
N THR A 59 -3.80 -3.62 4.30
CA THR A 59 -4.21 -4.63 5.27
C THR A 59 -4.43 -5.99 4.60
N LEU A 60 -4.51 -7.08 5.38
CA LEU A 60 -4.74 -8.41 4.83
C LEU A 60 -6.12 -8.52 4.15
N SER A 61 -7.15 -7.88 4.71
CA SER A 61 -8.48 -7.82 4.08
C SER A 61 -8.45 -7.03 2.77
N GLU A 62 -7.65 -5.96 2.70
CA GLU A 62 -7.46 -5.19 1.46
C GLU A 62 -6.68 -5.97 0.39
N ALA A 63 -5.62 -6.70 0.79
CA ALA A 63 -4.88 -7.57 -0.13
C ALA A 63 -5.79 -8.65 -0.73
N ALA A 64 -6.66 -9.25 0.11
CA ALA A 64 -7.68 -10.19 -0.34
C ALA A 64 -8.67 -9.51 -1.31
N ALA A 65 -9.17 -8.30 -1.00
CA ALA A 65 -10.07 -7.53 -1.86
C ALA A 65 -9.44 -7.14 -3.20
N LEU A 66 -8.14 -6.83 -3.21
CA LEU A 66 -7.37 -6.49 -4.42
C LEU A 66 -7.01 -7.71 -5.28
N ARG A 67 -7.33 -8.91 -4.84
CA ARG A 67 -7.00 -10.19 -5.51
C ARG A 67 -5.49 -10.45 -5.60
N ASP A 68 -4.73 -9.86 -4.69
CA ASP A 68 -3.28 -10.02 -4.66
C ASP A 68 -2.89 -11.17 -3.73
N SER A 69 -2.86 -12.39 -4.29
CA SER A 69 -2.47 -13.60 -3.56
C SER A 69 -1.02 -13.54 -3.06
N GLY A 70 -0.13 -12.85 -3.78
CA GLY A 70 1.26 -12.66 -3.36
C GLY A 70 1.36 -11.82 -2.11
N GLU A 71 0.62 -10.71 -2.07
CA GLU A 71 0.57 -9.83 -0.91
C GLU A 71 -0.12 -10.49 0.29
N VAL A 72 -1.19 -11.28 0.06
CA VAL A 72 -1.84 -12.10 1.10
C VAL A 72 -0.82 -13.01 1.78
N VAL A 73 -0.06 -13.80 1.01
CA VAL A 73 0.98 -14.70 1.55
C VAL A 73 2.07 -13.92 2.28
N ARG A 74 2.51 -12.80 1.70
CA ARG A 74 3.55 -11.95 2.30
C ARG A 74 3.12 -11.40 3.66
N LEU A 75 1.90 -10.86 3.76
CA LEU A 75 1.37 -10.28 5.00
C LEU A 75 1.19 -11.34 6.09
N ILE A 76 0.67 -12.52 5.75
CA ILE A 76 0.56 -13.65 6.68
C ILE A 76 1.96 -14.08 7.15
N GLY A 77 2.93 -14.16 6.24
CA GLY A 77 4.32 -14.47 6.58
C GLY A 77 4.98 -13.43 7.49
N LEU A 78 4.50 -12.20 7.51
CA LEU A 78 4.91 -11.13 8.44
C LEU A 78 4.13 -11.14 9.76
N GLY A 79 3.19 -12.09 9.95
CA GLY A 79 2.44 -12.28 11.18
C GLY A 79 1.05 -11.61 11.20
N ALA A 80 0.51 -11.20 10.05
CA ALA A 80 -0.88 -10.74 9.98
C ALA A 80 -1.84 -11.90 10.32
N ASP A 81 -2.83 -11.65 11.18
CA ASP A 81 -3.84 -12.65 11.55
C ASP A 81 -4.89 -12.77 10.43
N PRO A 82 -5.06 -13.96 9.81
CA PRO A 82 -6.05 -14.19 8.76
C PRO A 82 -7.51 -14.15 9.26
N ASN A 83 -7.71 -13.98 10.57
CA ASN A 83 -9.04 -13.89 11.18
C ASN A 83 -9.39 -12.48 11.66
N GLU A 84 -8.45 -11.56 11.64
CA GLU A 84 -8.65 -10.19 12.11
C GLU A 84 -9.43 -9.38 11.06
N ALA A 85 -10.53 -8.74 11.50
CA ALA A 85 -11.27 -7.82 10.66
C ALA A 85 -10.55 -6.48 10.59
N SER A 86 -10.42 -5.94 9.40
CA SER A 86 -9.80 -4.63 9.16
C SER A 86 -10.64 -3.78 8.21
N VAL A 87 -10.38 -2.47 8.23
CA VAL A 87 -11.03 -1.56 7.29
C VAL A 87 -10.52 -1.84 5.88
N VAL A 88 -11.43 -2.13 4.97
CA VAL A 88 -11.18 -2.16 3.52
C VAL A 88 -11.63 -0.81 2.98
N ARG A 89 -10.66 -0.06 2.43
CA ARG A 89 -10.90 1.29 1.90
C ARG A 89 -11.88 1.27 0.74
N GLN A 90 -12.58 2.38 0.55
CA GLN A 90 -13.47 2.58 -0.59
C GLN A 90 -12.76 2.26 -1.92
N ASN A 91 -13.51 1.72 -2.88
CA ASN A 91 -13.06 1.30 -4.21
C ASN A 91 -12.14 0.07 -4.25
N PHE A 92 -11.85 -0.62 -3.14
CA PHE A 92 -11.11 -1.89 -3.18
C PHE A 92 -12.05 -3.08 -3.38
N ALA A 93 -13.12 -3.15 -2.61
CA ALA A 93 -14.18 -4.16 -2.78
C ALA A 93 -15.55 -3.52 -3.10
N HIS A 94 -15.84 -2.40 -2.46
CA HIS A 94 -17.11 -1.67 -2.54
C HIS A 94 -16.86 -0.16 -2.67
N ASN A 95 -17.91 0.59 -3.02
CA ASN A 95 -17.85 2.05 -3.17
C ASN A 95 -17.67 2.79 -1.83
N GLU A 96 -17.90 2.11 -0.72
CA GLU A 96 -17.74 2.63 0.64
C GLU A 96 -16.71 1.79 1.41
N ALA A 97 -16.15 2.36 2.46
CA ALA A 97 -15.24 1.64 3.33
C ALA A 97 -16.01 0.75 4.31
N HIS A 98 -15.62 -0.51 4.42
CA HIS A 98 -16.26 -1.51 5.29
C HIS A 98 -15.23 -2.25 6.14
N VAL A 99 -15.67 -2.69 7.31
CA VAL A 99 -14.84 -3.57 8.16
C VAL A 99 -15.13 -5.01 7.77
N LEU A 100 -14.15 -5.67 7.17
CA LEU A 100 -14.26 -7.03 6.66
C LEU A 100 -13.15 -7.92 7.22
N THR A 101 -13.46 -9.18 7.49
CA THR A 101 -12.41 -10.20 7.62
C THR A 101 -11.80 -10.49 6.23
N PRO A 102 -10.58 -11.03 6.16
CA PRO A 102 -9.99 -11.43 4.87
C PRO A 102 -10.86 -12.41 4.08
N LEU A 103 -11.54 -13.34 4.76
CA LEU A 103 -12.49 -14.28 4.12
C LEU A 103 -13.69 -13.54 3.52
N GLU A 104 -14.29 -12.61 4.26
CA GLU A 104 -15.43 -11.81 3.76
C GLU A 104 -15.02 -10.95 2.57
N ALA A 105 -13.84 -10.34 2.63
CA ALA A 105 -13.28 -9.58 1.52
C ALA A 105 -13.07 -10.46 0.27
N ALA A 106 -12.55 -11.69 0.42
CA ALA A 106 -12.38 -12.63 -0.68
C ALA A 106 -13.70 -13.09 -1.31
N VAL A 107 -14.73 -13.30 -0.48
CA VAL A 107 -16.09 -13.65 -0.95
C VAL A 107 -16.71 -12.49 -1.71
N SER A 108 -16.59 -11.26 -1.20
CA SER A 108 -17.17 -10.06 -1.82
C SER A 108 -16.66 -9.81 -3.25
N ILE A 109 -15.41 -10.20 -3.53
CA ILE A 109 -14.79 -10.09 -4.86
C ILE A 109 -14.94 -11.36 -5.72
N ARG A 110 -15.72 -12.36 -5.26
CA ARG A 110 -16.04 -13.60 -5.98
C ARG A 110 -14.79 -14.43 -6.35
N ARG A 111 -13.87 -14.67 -5.39
CA ARG A 111 -12.60 -15.37 -5.64
C ARG A 111 -12.40 -16.57 -4.72
N ALA A 112 -12.88 -17.74 -5.14
CA ALA A 112 -12.71 -18.99 -4.41
C ALA A 112 -11.22 -19.31 -4.14
N GLY A 113 -10.32 -19.01 -5.07
CA GLY A 113 -8.88 -19.25 -4.88
C GLY A 113 -8.25 -18.42 -3.75
N ILE A 114 -8.74 -17.20 -3.48
CA ILE A 114 -8.27 -16.41 -2.32
C ILE A 114 -8.87 -16.97 -1.03
N VAL A 115 -10.13 -17.42 -1.05
CA VAL A 115 -10.75 -18.09 0.10
C VAL A 115 -9.96 -19.35 0.46
N ASP A 116 -9.61 -20.18 -0.52
CA ASP A 116 -8.78 -21.38 -0.32
C ASP A 116 -7.43 -21.05 0.27
N LEU A 117 -6.73 -20.08 -0.32
CA LEU A 117 -5.43 -19.61 0.14
C LEU A 117 -5.47 -19.15 1.61
N LEU A 118 -6.49 -18.38 2.00
CA LEU A 118 -6.66 -17.91 3.38
C LEU A 118 -6.91 -19.08 4.34
N LEU A 119 -7.75 -20.08 3.95
CA LEU A 119 -8.02 -21.27 4.76
C LEU A 119 -6.76 -22.12 4.94
N GLU A 120 -5.97 -22.31 3.90
CA GLU A 120 -4.67 -23.01 3.97
C GLU A 120 -3.66 -22.30 4.89
N ASN A 121 -3.79 -20.98 5.04
CA ASN A 121 -2.92 -20.16 5.86
C ASN A 121 -3.52 -19.78 7.22
N GLY A 122 -4.48 -20.54 7.72
CA GLY A 122 -4.97 -20.46 9.11
C GLY A 122 -6.23 -19.61 9.33
N ALA A 123 -6.90 -19.15 8.28
CA ALA A 123 -8.23 -18.59 8.43
C ALA A 123 -9.20 -19.66 8.95
N ARG A 124 -10.01 -19.30 9.94
CA ARG A 124 -10.96 -20.23 10.57
C ARG A 124 -12.33 -20.09 9.94
N MET A 125 -12.93 -21.24 9.64
CA MET A 125 -14.28 -21.32 9.11
C MET A 125 -15.09 -22.29 9.96
N ASP A 126 -15.61 -21.79 11.07
CA ASP A 126 -16.59 -22.52 11.90
C ASP A 126 -18.00 -22.49 11.26
N ALA A 127 -18.97 -23.15 11.87
CA ALA A 127 -20.33 -23.24 11.34
C ALA A 127 -21.00 -21.87 11.21
N VAL A 128 -20.72 -20.93 12.12
CA VAL A 128 -21.31 -19.57 12.10
C VAL A 128 -20.68 -18.75 10.98
N THR A 129 -19.36 -18.77 10.88
CA THR A 129 -18.61 -18.08 9.80
C THR A 129 -19.00 -18.66 8.45
N TRP A 130 -19.09 -19.97 8.31
CA TRP A 130 -19.51 -20.61 7.07
C TRP A 130 -20.91 -20.16 6.65
N THR A 131 -21.90 -20.19 7.58
CA THR A 131 -23.26 -19.72 7.29
C THR A 131 -23.26 -18.28 6.79
N ARG A 132 -22.47 -17.41 7.41
CA ARG A 132 -22.35 -16.00 6.99
C ARG A 132 -21.73 -15.88 5.59
N LEU A 133 -20.61 -16.59 5.32
CA LEU A 133 -19.93 -16.55 4.04
C LEU A 133 -20.79 -17.12 2.90
N ILE A 134 -21.55 -18.18 3.13
CA ILE A 134 -22.45 -18.76 2.11
C ILE A 134 -23.56 -17.77 1.75
N CYS A 135 -24.13 -17.08 2.75
CA CYS A 135 -25.14 -16.07 2.52
C CYS A 135 -24.56 -14.84 1.79
N PHE A 136 -23.30 -14.46 2.08
CA PHE A 136 -22.63 -13.40 1.34
C PHE A 136 -22.38 -13.81 -0.11
N ALA A 137 -21.93 -15.05 -0.35
CA ALA A 137 -21.74 -15.58 -1.69
C ALA A 137 -23.04 -15.54 -2.51
N ASP A 138 -24.19 -15.86 -1.89
CA ASP A 138 -25.51 -15.76 -2.53
C ASP A 138 -25.86 -14.30 -2.90
N ILE A 139 -25.65 -13.36 -1.98
CA ILE A 139 -25.98 -11.94 -2.21
C ILE A 139 -25.12 -11.32 -3.31
N VAL A 140 -23.84 -11.70 -3.38
CA VAL A 140 -22.94 -11.18 -4.44
C VAL A 140 -22.95 -12.06 -5.70
N GLU A 141 -23.82 -13.07 -5.77
CA GLU A 141 -23.94 -13.99 -6.91
C GLU A 141 -22.58 -14.65 -7.26
N ALA A 142 -21.88 -15.16 -6.23
CA ALA A 142 -20.58 -15.79 -6.35
C ALA A 142 -20.70 -17.31 -6.41
N ASP A 143 -21.21 -17.87 -7.50
CA ASP A 143 -21.49 -19.30 -7.64
C ASP A 143 -20.25 -20.18 -7.41
N ASP A 144 -19.09 -19.77 -7.91
CA ASP A 144 -17.83 -20.50 -7.73
C ASP A 144 -17.42 -20.57 -6.25
N VAL A 145 -17.55 -19.45 -5.52
CA VAL A 145 -17.26 -19.37 -4.09
C VAL A 145 -18.26 -20.19 -3.31
N ARG A 146 -19.55 -20.11 -3.67
CA ARG A 146 -20.60 -20.90 -3.07
C ARG A 146 -20.33 -22.39 -3.20
N ALA A 147 -20.06 -22.86 -4.41
CA ALA A 147 -19.75 -24.26 -4.67
C ALA A 147 -18.52 -24.74 -3.87
N PHE A 148 -17.51 -23.88 -3.76
CA PHE A 148 -16.32 -24.14 -2.97
C PHE A 148 -16.64 -24.24 -1.46
N LEU A 149 -17.45 -23.33 -0.91
CA LEU A 149 -17.85 -23.33 0.49
C LEU A 149 -18.72 -24.56 0.84
N GLU A 150 -19.63 -24.95 -0.06
CA GLU A 150 -20.46 -26.15 0.13
C GLU A 150 -19.63 -27.44 0.24
N GLN A 151 -18.55 -27.57 -0.54
CA GLN A 151 -17.63 -28.71 -0.44
C GLN A 151 -16.91 -28.79 0.92
N ARG A 152 -16.77 -27.66 1.61
CA ARG A 152 -16.05 -27.52 2.89
C ARG A 152 -16.97 -27.23 4.07
N ARG A 153 -18.26 -27.59 3.94
CA ARG A 153 -19.29 -27.33 4.95
C ARG A 153 -18.95 -27.97 6.30
N PRO A 154 -18.82 -27.17 7.37
CA PRO A 154 -18.59 -27.69 8.72
C PRO A 154 -19.82 -28.48 9.24
N GLN A 155 -19.59 -29.41 10.17
CA GLN A 155 -20.68 -30.12 10.83
C GLN A 155 -21.57 -29.13 11.61
N GLY A 156 -22.88 -29.26 11.47
CA GLY A 156 -23.86 -28.40 12.14
C GLY A 156 -24.08 -27.04 11.49
N ALA A 157 -23.40 -26.72 10.37
CA ALA A 157 -23.68 -25.51 9.63
C ALA A 157 -25.01 -25.58 8.88
N SER A 158 -25.75 -24.46 8.88
CA SER A 158 -27.02 -24.31 8.17
C SER A 158 -26.92 -23.21 7.13
N ALA A 159 -27.42 -23.45 5.93
CA ALA A 159 -27.50 -22.44 4.87
C ALA A 159 -28.72 -21.51 5.03
N THR A 160 -29.18 -21.25 6.25
CA THR A 160 -30.30 -20.33 6.51
C THR A 160 -29.79 -18.92 6.65
N CYS A 161 -30.17 -18.06 5.73
CA CYS A 161 -29.68 -16.66 5.66
C CYS A 161 -30.59 -15.66 6.41
N GLU A 162 -31.60 -16.15 7.15
CA GLU A 162 -32.48 -15.29 7.95
C GLU A 162 -31.67 -14.55 9.04
N GLY A 163 -31.72 -13.22 9.02
CA GLY A 163 -31.04 -12.39 10.00
C GLY A 163 -29.54 -12.17 9.74
N VAL A 164 -28.97 -12.74 8.70
CA VAL A 164 -27.59 -12.45 8.30
C VAL A 164 -27.57 -11.06 7.67
N ARG A 165 -26.82 -10.13 8.31
CA ARG A 165 -26.59 -8.80 7.76
C ARG A 165 -25.29 -8.79 6.97
N THR A 166 -25.34 -8.19 5.79
CA THR A 166 -24.11 -7.87 5.05
C THR A 166 -23.34 -6.76 5.75
N PRO A 167 -22.02 -6.79 5.73
CA PRO A 167 -21.21 -5.72 6.28
C PRO A 167 -21.18 -4.45 5.41
N TRP A 168 -21.83 -4.48 4.24
CA TRP A 168 -21.97 -3.36 3.29
C TRP A 168 -23.43 -3.03 3.00
#